data_8f937036a61844292033c094a3ccbab9
#
_entry.id   8f937036a61844292033c094a3ccbab9
#
_cell.length_a   1.000
_cell.length_b   1.000
_cell.length_c   1.000
_cell.angle_alpha   90.00
_cell.angle_beta   90.00
_cell.angle_gamma   90.00
#
_symmetry.space_group_name_H-M   'P 1'
#
loop_
_entity.id
_entity.type
_entity.pdbx_description
1 polymer ?
#
loop_
_entity_poly.entity_id
_entity_poly.type
_entity_poly.pdbx_seq_one_letter_code
_entity_poly.pdbx_strand_id
1 'polypeptide(L)'
;MSEVLKEKRILLVDDDPDILTSMQAAFEPTGALVDTAGNGNKAVELAEKNQPDVVVLDMMLPGRSGFLVLERIKKGKPRNSKPHVIMITGNQGARHKMYAESLGVSDYFNKPVKLDKLIATAEKLLGVAPAA
;
A
#
# COMPACT_ATOMS: atom_id res chain seq x y z
N MET A 1 -2.94 1.35 -24.38
CA MET A 1 -2.72 1.28 -22.93
C MET A 1 -4.04 1.29 -22.23
N SER A 2 -4.30 0.28 -21.48
CA SER A 2 -5.54 0.26 -20.72
C SER A 2 -5.29 0.85 -19.32
N GLU A 3 -6.26 1.61 -18.83
CA GLU A 3 -6.24 2.13 -17.48
C GLU A 3 -6.93 1.12 -16.57
N VAL A 4 -6.23 0.03 -16.28
CA VAL A 4 -6.81 -1.11 -15.57
C VAL A 4 -7.23 -0.78 -14.14
N LEU A 5 -6.64 0.27 -13.54
CA LEU A 5 -6.99 0.70 -12.19
C LEU A 5 -7.81 1.99 -12.19
N LYS A 6 -8.45 2.31 -13.32
CA LYS A 6 -9.31 3.49 -13.40
C LYS A 6 -10.37 3.46 -12.29
N GLU A 7 -10.52 4.58 -11.61
CA GLU A 7 -11.45 4.76 -10.49
C GLU A 7 -11.08 4.00 -9.22
N LYS A 8 -9.97 3.24 -9.23
CA LYS A 8 -9.46 2.61 -8.01
C LYS A 8 -8.63 3.63 -7.23
N ARG A 9 -8.76 3.61 -5.92
CA ARG A 9 -8.03 4.53 -5.05
C ARG A 9 -6.85 3.82 -4.42
N ILE A 10 -5.68 4.44 -4.56
CA ILE A 10 -4.42 3.90 -4.03
C ILE A 10 -3.85 4.94 -3.07
N LEU A 11 -3.51 4.52 -1.86
CA LEU A 11 -2.80 5.36 -0.90
C LEU A 11 -1.37 4.87 -0.79
N LEU A 12 -0.41 5.77 -1.05
CA LEU A 12 1.02 5.46 -0.97
C LEU A 12 1.58 6.12 0.29
N VAL A 13 2.22 5.34 1.14
CA VAL A 13 2.73 5.81 2.43
C VAL A 13 4.21 5.50 2.57
N ASP A 14 5.03 6.54 2.60
CA ASP A 14 6.48 6.44 2.81
C ASP A 14 6.97 7.80 3.25
N ASP A 15 7.97 7.86 4.14
CA ASP A 15 8.51 9.13 4.59
C ASP A 15 9.56 9.70 3.64
N ASP A 16 9.97 8.93 2.63
CA ASP A 16 10.91 9.39 1.62
C ASP A 16 10.13 9.97 0.42
N PRO A 17 10.21 11.29 0.17
CA PRO A 17 9.45 11.90 -0.91
C PRO A 17 9.88 11.41 -2.30
N ASP A 18 11.13 10.96 -2.46
CA ASP A 18 11.58 10.43 -3.75
C ASP A 18 10.93 9.07 -4.04
N ILE A 19 10.77 8.25 -3.01
CA ILE A 19 10.09 6.97 -3.15
C ILE A 19 8.61 7.20 -3.49
N LEU A 20 7.96 8.14 -2.80
CA LEU A 20 6.57 8.49 -3.09
C LEU A 20 6.40 8.96 -4.52
N THR A 21 7.30 9.83 -5.00
CA THR A 21 7.26 10.33 -6.37
C THR A 21 7.39 9.19 -7.38
N SER A 22 8.33 8.27 -7.13
CA SER A 22 8.55 7.13 -8.03
C SER A 22 7.34 6.21 -8.07
N MET A 23 6.75 5.91 -6.91
CA MET A 23 5.56 5.07 -6.87
C MET A 23 4.37 5.74 -7.54
N GLN A 24 4.18 7.03 -7.28
CA GLN A 24 3.09 7.78 -7.87
C GLN A 24 3.19 7.77 -9.40
N ALA A 25 4.41 7.99 -9.93
CA ALA A 25 4.64 7.93 -11.37
C ALA A 25 4.34 6.54 -11.94
N ALA A 26 4.65 5.48 -11.19
CA ALA A 26 4.38 4.13 -11.64
C ALA A 26 2.87 3.82 -11.73
N PHE A 27 2.08 4.38 -10.83
CA PHE A 27 0.61 4.16 -10.85
C PHE A 27 -0.12 5.07 -11.83
N GLU A 28 0.49 6.17 -12.28
CA GLU A 28 -0.18 7.13 -13.15
C GLU A 28 -0.74 6.50 -14.43
N PRO A 29 0.03 5.67 -15.18
CA PRO A 29 -0.53 5.07 -16.39
C PRO A 29 -1.68 4.11 -16.15
N THR A 30 -1.88 3.65 -14.92
CA THR A 30 -2.96 2.71 -14.59
C THR A 30 -4.32 3.40 -14.48
N GLY A 31 -4.35 4.73 -14.42
CA GLY A 31 -5.57 5.49 -14.22
C GLY A 31 -6.03 5.57 -12.76
N ALA A 32 -5.26 5.01 -11.82
CA ALA A 32 -5.62 5.02 -10.40
C ALA A 32 -5.67 6.45 -9.84
N LEU A 33 -6.55 6.64 -8.87
CA LEU A 33 -6.61 7.87 -8.08
C LEU A 33 -5.64 7.69 -6.90
N VAL A 34 -4.55 8.46 -6.90
CA VAL A 34 -3.44 8.27 -5.96
C VAL A 34 -3.38 9.40 -4.94
N ASP A 35 -3.35 9.03 -3.67
CA ASP A 35 -3.04 9.92 -2.56
C ASP A 35 -1.70 9.50 -1.96
N THR A 36 -1.00 10.44 -1.32
CA THR A 36 0.28 10.14 -0.67
C THR A 36 0.28 10.64 0.76
N ALA A 37 1.00 9.94 1.63
CA ALA A 37 1.18 10.34 3.03
C ALA A 37 2.64 10.10 3.42
N GLY A 38 3.24 11.05 4.12
CA GLY A 38 4.63 11.00 4.56
C GLY A 38 4.81 10.54 6.00
N ASN A 39 3.73 10.24 6.72
CA ASN A 39 3.80 9.76 8.09
C ASN A 39 2.56 8.93 8.41
N GLY A 40 2.62 8.21 9.55
CA GLY A 40 1.55 7.30 9.92
C GLY A 40 0.24 7.97 10.26
N ASN A 41 0.28 9.13 10.89
CA ASN A 41 -0.96 9.85 11.27
C ASN A 41 -1.71 10.33 10.03
N LYS A 42 -0.99 10.87 9.05
CA LYS A 42 -1.59 11.29 7.79
C LYS A 42 -2.15 10.10 7.01
N ALA A 43 -1.45 8.95 7.07
CA ALA A 43 -1.91 7.74 6.42
C ALA A 43 -3.25 7.28 6.97
N VAL A 44 -3.40 7.25 8.30
CA VAL A 44 -4.67 6.87 8.92
C VAL A 44 -5.78 7.85 8.53
N GLU A 45 -5.48 9.14 8.58
CA GLU A 45 -6.45 10.18 8.22
C GLU A 45 -6.96 9.99 6.79
N LEU A 46 -6.06 9.81 5.82
CA LEU A 46 -6.44 9.63 4.43
C LEU A 46 -7.14 8.29 4.18
N ALA A 47 -6.73 7.23 4.87
CA ALA A 47 -7.38 5.94 4.73
C ALA A 47 -8.84 6.01 5.22
N GLU A 48 -9.09 6.71 6.32
CA GLU A 48 -10.44 6.85 6.86
C GLU A 48 -11.29 7.79 5.99
N LYS A 49 -10.71 8.86 5.49
CA LYS A 49 -11.43 9.86 4.70
C LYS A 49 -11.76 9.35 3.30
N ASN A 50 -10.80 8.75 2.62
CA ASN A 50 -10.93 8.43 1.19
C ASN A 50 -11.22 6.96 0.91
N GLN A 51 -11.17 6.08 1.90
CA GLN A 51 -11.50 4.68 1.75
C GLN A 51 -10.77 4.03 0.56
N PRO A 52 -9.40 4.01 0.58
CA PRO A 52 -8.66 3.47 -0.56
C PRO A 52 -8.92 1.97 -0.77
N ASP A 53 -8.75 1.54 -2.01
CA ASP A 53 -8.83 0.12 -2.35
C ASP A 53 -7.56 -0.63 -1.96
N VAL A 54 -6.40 0.04 -2.14
CA VAL A 54 -5.09 -0.52 -1.79
C VAL A 54 -4.27 0.55 -1.05
N VAL A 55 -3.57 0.13 -0.01
CA VAL A 55 -2.60 0.98 0.70
C VAL A 55 -1.23 0.33 0.55
N VAL A 56 -0.27 1.08 0.02
CA VAL A 56 1.14 0.68 -0.02
C VAL A 56 1.81 1.35 1.16
N LEU A 57 2.29 0.57 2.12
CA LEU A 57 2.61 1.05 3.46
C LEU A 57 4.04 0.72 3.85
N ASP A 58 4.85 1.75 4.06
CA ASP A 58 6.18 1.58 4.62
C ASP A 58 6.07 1.19 6.10
N MET A 59 6.87 0.23 6.53
CA MET A 59 6.89 -0.22 7.91
C MET A 59 7.49 0.85 8.84
N MET A 60 8.53 1.54 8.38
CA MET A 60 9.27 2.51 9.20
C MET A 60 8.81 3.93 8.91
N LEU A 61 7.89 4.43 9.71
CA LEU A 61 7.32 5.77 9.53
C LEU A 61 7.48 6.61 10.78
N PRO A 62 7.68 7.94 10.63
CA PRO A 62 7.63 8.84 11.78
C PRO A 62 6.19 8.99 12.28
N GLY A 63 6.05 9.32 13.54
CA GLY A 63 4.77 9.57 14.19
C GLY A 63 4.04 8.29 14.61
N ARG A 64 3.69 7.47 13.64
CA ARG A 64 3.00 6.20 13.90
C ARG A 64 3.61 5.13 12.99
N SER A 65 4.11 4.04 13.58
CA SER A 65 4.76 2.98 12.79
C SER A 65 3.80 2.35 11.79
N GLY A 66 4.35 1.75 10.75
CA GLY A 66 3.53 1.06 9.76
C GLY A 66 2.67 -0.05 10.35
N PHE A 67 3.15 -0.75 11.38
CA PHE A 67 2.35 -1.78 12.05
C PHE A 67 1.13 -1.17 12.74
N LEU A 68 1.28 0.00 13.38
CA LEU A 68 0.15 0.67 14.03
C LEU A 68 -0.86 1.17 13.00
N VAL A 69 -0.38 1.66 11.86
CA VAL A 69 -1.27 2.06 10.77
C VAL A 69 -2.04 0.84 10.25
N LEU A 70 -1.34 -0.27 9.98
CA LEU A 70 -1.95 -1.50 9.50
C LEU A 70 -3.01 -1.99 10.47
N GLU A 71 -2.68 -2.06 11.75
CA GLU A 71 -3.64 -2.47 12.78
C GLU A 71 -4.88 -1.59 12.77
N ARG A 72 -4.70 -0.29 12.69
CA ARG A 72 -5.80 0.68 12.72
C ARG A 72 -6.72 0.53 11.50
N ILE A 73 -6.14 0.49 10.30
CA ILE A 73 -6.96 0.49 9.09
C ILE A 73 -7.59 -0.87 8.78
N LYS A 74 -7.04 -1.95 9.32
CA LYS A 74 -7.61 -3.30 9.15
C LYS A 74 -8.44 -3.76 10.34
N LYS A 75 -8.54 -2.95 11.39
CA LYS A 75 -9.27 -3.35 12.59
C LYS A 75 -10.71 -3.73 12.27
N GLY A 76 -11.08 -4.95 12.66
CA GLY A 76 -12.42 -5.47 12.42
C GLY A 76 -12.70 -5.85 10.98
N LYS A 77 -11.68 -5.89 10.12
CA LYS A 77 -11.84 -6.19 8.70
C LYS A 77 -11.07 -7.44 8.32
N PRO A 78 -11.65 -8.37 7.54
CA PRO A 78 -10.94 -9.55 7.10
C PRO A 78 -9.83 -9.20 6.10
N ARG A 79 -8.82 -10.08 5.99
CA ARG A 79 -7.67 -9.86 5.12
C ARG A 79 -8.08 -9.52 3.68
N ASN A 80 -9.08 -10.20 3.15
CA ASN A 80 -9.47 -10.07 1.74
C ASN A 80 -10.43 -8.91 1.48
N SER A 81 -10.67 -8.06 2.48
CA SER A 81 -11.54 -6.89 2.31
C SER A 81 -10.72 -5.62 2.15
N LYS A 82 -11.34 -4.58 1.64
CA LYS A 82 -10.72 -3.25 1.55
C LYS A 82 -10.46 -2.67 2.93
N PRO A 83 -9.38 -1.93 3.09
CA PRO A 83 -8.32 -1.75 2.11
C PRO A 83 -7.38 -2.96 2.08
N HIS A 84 -6.95 -3.35 0.89
CA HIS A 84 -5.86 -4.31 0.77
C HIS A 84 -4.57 -3.57 1.11
N VAL A 85 -3.72 -4.16 1.94
CA VAL A 85 -2.49 -3.50 2.37
C VAL A 85 -1.28 -4.28 1.87
N ILE A 86 -0.40 -3.58 1.17
CA ILE A 86 0.90 -4.10 0.73
C ILE A 86 1.93 -3.41 1.59
N MET A 87 2.63 -4.15 2.44
CA MET A 87 3.66 -3.57 3.30
C MET A 87 5.03 -3.66 2.66
N ILE A 88 5.81 -2.59 2.76
CA ILE A 88 7.17 -2.50 2.21
C ILE A 88 8.12 -2.15 3.33
N THR A 89 9.26 -2.82 3.40
CA THR A 89 10.22 -2.59 4.47
C THR A 89 11.66 -2.81 4.01
N GLY A 90 12.59 -2.07 4.59
CA GLY A 90 14.02 -2.34 4.47
C GLY A 90 14.49 -3.41 5.44
N ASN A 91 13.66 -3.84 6.37
CA ASN A 91 13.99 -4.85 7.36
C ASN A 91 13.55 -6.23 6.86
N GLN A 92 14.49 -7.17 6.78
CA GLN A 92 14.24 -8.49 6.21
C GLN A 92 13.94 -9.56 7.25
N GLY A 93 13.64 -9.18 8.47
CA GLY A 93 13.35 -10.14 9.52
C GLY A 93 12.05 -10.89 9.28
N ALA A 94 12.11 -12.23 9.34
CA ALA A 94 10.92 -13.07 9.19
C ALA A 94 9.86 -12.78 10.25
N ARG A 95 10.30 -12.37 11.42
CA ARG A 95 9.41 -12.04 12.54
C ARG A 95 8.47 -10.88 12.20
N HIS A 96 9.00 -9.85 11.51
CA HIS A 96 8.20 -8.72 11.09
C HIS A 96 7.15 -9.11 10.05
N LYS A 97 7.52 -9.98 9.13
CA LYS A 97 6.59 -10.48 8.13
C LYS A 97 5.44 -11.26 8.77
N MET A 98 5.76 -12.14 9.70
CA MET A 98 4.75 -12.94 10.41
C MET A 98 3.79 -12.02 11.19
N TYR A 99 4.32 -10.99 11.83
CA TYR A 99 3.49 -10.04 12.56
C TYR A 99 2.56 -9.27 11.62
N ALA A 100 3.09 -8.79 10.49
CA ALA A 100 2.27 -8.10 9.50
C ALA A 100 1.15 -9.01 8.98
N GLU A 101 1.47 -10.28 8.73
CA GLU A 101 0.46 -11.24 8.28
C GLU A 101 -0.62 -11.45 9.33
N SER A 102 -0.26 -11.48 10.60
CA SER A 102 -1.22 -11.61 11.69
C SER A 102 -2.16 -10.40 11.79
N LEU A 103 -1.73 -9.24 11.33
CA LEU A 103 -2.54 -8.02 11.31
C LEU A 103 -3.36 -7.85 10.03
N GLY A 104 -3.26 -8.79 9.10
CA GLY A 104 -4.11 -8.80 7.91
C GLY A 104 -3.50 -8.16 6.68
N VAL A 105 -2.16 -8.08 6.59
CA VAL A 105 -1.49 -7.58 5.39
C VAL A 105 -1.76 -8.53 4.21
N SER A 106 -1.95 -7.96 3.01
CA SER A 106 -2.23 -8.75 1.82
C SER A 106 -0.96 -9.25 1.15
N ASP A 107 0.12 -8.45 1.21
CA ASP A 107 1.42 -8.84 0.67
C ASP A 107 2.51 -8.04 1.37
N TYR A 108 3.75 -8.50 1.23
CA TYR A 108 4.87 -7.95 1.98
C TYR A 108 6.13 -8.01 1.12
N PHE A 109 6.73 -6.85 0.85
CA PHE A 109 7.92 -6.74 0.01
C PHE A 109 9.08 -6.12 0.79
N ASN A 110 10.29 -6.53 0.46
CA ASN A 110 11.50 -5.89 0.95
C ASN A 110 11.94 -4.78 -0.01
N LYS A 111 12.53 -3.73 0.52
CA LYS A 111 13.14 -2.66 -0.29
C LYS A 111 14.47 -3.15 -0.87
N PRO A 112 14.85 -2.73 -2.07
CA PRO A 112 14.08 -1.90 -2.99
C PRO A 112 12.97 -2.69 -3.68
N VAL A 113 11.77 -2.15 -3.69
CA VAL A 113 10.64 -2.81 -4.33
C VAL A 113 10.69 -2.53 -5.84
N LYS A 114 10.41 -3.57 -6.62
CA LYS A 114 10.28 -3.41 -8.07
C LYS A 114 8.89 -2.87 -8.36
N LEU A 115 8.83 -1.71 -9.02
CA LEU A 115 7.57 -1.02 -9.24
C LEU A 115 6.60 -1.80 -10.12
N ASP A 116 7.10 -2.55 -11.10
CA ASP A 116 6.25 -3.40 -11.94
C ASP A 116 5.59 -4.52 -11.13
N LYS A 117 6.31 -5.08 -10.15
CA LYS A 117 5.74 -6.08 -9.25
C LYS A 117 4.70 -5.48 -8.31
N LEU A 118 4.94 -4.27 -7.86
CA LEU A 118 3.99 -3.57 -7.01
C LEU A 118 2.67 -3.33 -7.75
N ILE A 119 2.75 -2.85 -8.97
CA ILE A 119 1.57 -2.63 -9.81
C ILE A 119 0.84 -3.95 -10.06
N ALA A 120 1.57 -5.00 -10.43
CA ALA A 120 0.97 -6.30 -10.71
C ALA A 120 0.25 -6.86 -9.47
N THR A 121 0.83 -6.69 -8.28
CA THR A 121 0.21 -7.13 -7.04
C THR A 121 -1.08 -6.36 -6.76
N ALA A 122 -1.07 -5.05 -6.97
CA ALA A 122 -2.27 -4.23 -6.78
C ALA A 122 -3.39 -4.67 -7.73
N GLU A 123 -3.05 -4.93 -8.99
CA GLU A 123 -4.01 -5.42 -9.98
C GLU A 123 -4.60 -6.77 -9.55
N LYS A 124 -3.75 -7.67 -9.10
CA LYS A 124 -4.18 -8.98 -8.63
C LYS A 124 -5.12 -8.88 -7.43
N LEU A 125 -4.77 -8.05 -6.45
CA LEU A 125 -5.58 -7.88 -5.24
C LEU A 125 -6.96 -7.30 -5.57
N LEU A 126 -7.04 -6.46 -6.59
CA LEU A 126 -8.30 -5.83 -6.99
C LEU A 126 -9.07 -6.68 -8.01
N GLY A 127 -8.52 -7.83 -8.41
CA GLY A 127 -9.20 -8.73 -9.32
C GLY A 127 -9.34 -8.21 -10.73
N VAL A 128 -8.43 -7.30 -11.16
CA VAL A 128 -8.45 -6.75 -12.51
C VAL A 128 -7.41 -7.44 -13.37
N ALA A 129 -7.70 -7.56 -14.67
CA ALA A 129 -6.77 -8.17 -15.60
C ALA A 129 -5.59 -7.23 -15.83
N PRO A 130 -4.35 -7.75 -15.85
CA PRO A 130 -3.20 -6.90 -16.17
C PRO A 130 -3.30 -6.38 -17.60
N ALA A 131 -2.67 -5.22 -17.84
CA ALA A 131 -2.61 -4.64 -19.17
C ALA A 131 -1.84 -5.56 -20.11
N ALA A 132 -2.41 -5.81 -21.27
CA ALA A 132 -1.78 -6.65 -22.28
C ALA A 132 -0.63 -5.93 -22.95
#